data_decd8d368eef79f27b1593337299a6ce
#
_entry.id   decd8d368eef79f27b1593337299a6ce
#
_cell.length_a   1.000
_cell.length_b   1.000
_cell.length_c   1.000
_cell.angle_alpha   90.00
_cell.angle_beta   90.00
_cell.angle_gamma   90.00
#
_symmetry.space_group_name_H-M   'P 1'
#
loop_
_entity.id
_entity.type
_entity.pdbx_description
1 polymer ?
#
loop_
_entity_poly.entity_id
_entity_poly.type
_entity_poly.pdbx_seq_one_letter_code
_entity_poly.pdbx_strand_id
1 'polypeptide(L)'
;VASGHQFPIIVSDQNEEDFAVYVATKAVSPKTLAEVLKSIKDRRILLWTPDELNHDESQRLLDFAAYLKLINEWGGKDTEDAIAVVNWVATRLKTEMGKILQINQVSYGRGRFDAIDNTQMPFHAAGERTAIITPLIDRVLNGVYESRDIKFEHAFVFKKEDAVKVINGIVKSGQIAKNTKPGQNLSAVQNFGVGLKIVKPSAERTLDVGNNTYVNDMWSFIDKHETMNIDTLYKNFMGVGGPKNYGLSRRLVQLYLLCLVRIGKVQVQLSGKSGLSFNIIDYSNLDSVDFSAKVLDSMEKVIKMAKPENWEVLRPYAEIILGKTIA
;
A
#
# COMPACT_ATOMS: atom_id res chain seq x y z
N VAL A 1 -3.45 0.93 27.57
CA VAL A 1 -2.40 0.02 27.95
C VAL A 1 -2.23 0.12 29.44
N ALA A 2 -2.95 -0.71 30.14
CA ALA A 2 -2.79 -0.83 31.57
C ALA A 2 -1.41 -1.41 31.84
N SER A 3 -0.69 -0.78 32.75
CA SER A 3 0.48 -1.33 33.41
C SER A 3 1.65 -1.77 32.55
N GLY A 4 2.24 -0.87 31.78
CA GLY A 4 3.56 -1.09 31.17
C GLY A 4 3.63 -2.20 30.11
N HIS A 5 2.52 -2.72 29.65
CA HIS A 5 2.43 -3.64 28.52
C HIS A 5 2.11 -2.85 27.29
N GLN A 6 3.12 -2.22 26.77
CA GLN A 6 3.02 -1.52 25.52
C GLN A 6 3.07 -2.57 24.40
N PHE A 7 1.92 -2.82 23.79
CA PHE A 7 1.98 -2.96 22.35
C PHE A 7 2.38 -1.58 21.84
N PRO A 8 3.44 -1.42 21.08
CA PRO A 8 3.69 -0.18 20.40
C PRO A 8 2.64 -0.04 19.30
N ILE A 9 1.42 0.34 19.68
CA ILE A 9 0.38 0.71 18.73
C ILE A 9 0.70 2.16 18.35
N ILE A 10 1.68 2.33 17.50
CA ILE A 10 1.81 3.54 16.73
C ILE A 10 0.97 3.30 15.50
N VAL A 11 -0.33 3.48 15.61
CA VAL A 11 -1.18 3.71 14.45
C VAL A 11 -0.83 5.12 13.99
N SER A 12 0.13 5.22 13.13
CA SER A 12 0.35 6.44 12.37
C SER A 12 -0.82 6.54 11.39
N ASP A 13 -1.62 7.60 11.46
CA ASP A 13 -2.63 7.96 10.46
C ASP A 13 -2.02 8.18 9.06
N GLN A 14 -0.71 8.07 8.95
CA GLN A 14 0.09 8.24 7.74
C GLN A 14 0.71 6.92 7.25
N ASN A 15 0.14 5.78 7.64
CA ASN A 15 0.66 4.51 7.17
C ASN A 15 0.39 4.39 5.66
N GLU A 16 1.41 4.65 4.85
CA GLU A 16 1.40 4.42 3.39
C GLU A 16 1.43 2.91 3.07
N GLU A 17 1.57 2.06 4.08
CA GLU A 17 1.63 0.62 3.97
C GLU A 17 0.23 0.02 3.80
N ASP A 18 0.13 -1.01 2.96
CA ASP A 18 -1.13 -1.69 2.68
C ASP A 18 -1.67 -2.49 3.88
N PHE A 19 -0.79 -2.89 4.80
CA PHE A 19 -1.14 -3.59 6.04
C PHE A 19 0.00 -3.47 7.07
N ALA A 20 -0.31 -3.79 8.34
CA ALA A 20 0.68 -3.87 9.40
C ALA A 20 0.47 -5.13 10.26
N VAL A 21 1.57 -5.73 10.69
CA VAL A 21 1.55 -6.83 11.67
C VAL A 21 2.18 -6.35 12.96
N TYR A 22 1.39 -6.29 14.02
CA TYR A 22 1.89 -6.03 15.37
C TYR A 22 2.24 -7.33 16.05
N VAL A 23 3.44 -7.41 16.56
CA VAL A 23 3.95 -8.59 17.23
C VAL A 23 3.88 -8.38 18.74
N ALA A 24 3.08 -9.18 19.44
CA ALA A 24 3.03 -9.15 20.89
C ALA A 24 4.32 -9.74 21.47
N THR A 25 4.88 -9.11 22.49
CA THR A 25 6.13 -9.58 23.13
C THR A 25 5.93 -10.78 24.05
N LYS A 26 4.68 -11.12 24.36
CA LYS A 26 4.30 -12.26 25.19
C LYS A 26 2.90 -12.75 24.83
N ALA A 27 2.55 -13.96 25.26
CA ALA A 27 1.20 -14.48 25.17
C ALA A 27 0.20 -13.53 25.85
N VAL A 28 -0.97 -13.37 25.26
CA VAL A 28 -2.00 -12.43 25.70
C VAL A 28 -3.27 -13.20 26.02
N SER A 29 -3.85 -12.95 27.20
CA SER A 29 -5.12 -13.58 27.56
C SER A 29 -6.23 -13.20 26.58
N PRO A 30 -7.24 -14.06 26.35
CA PRO A 30 -8.36 -13.76 25.45
C PRO A 30 -9.09 -12.44 25.78
N LYS A 31 -9.20 -12.12 27.10
CA LYS A 31 -9.82 -10.87 27.54
C LYS A 31 -8.99 -9.65 27.13
N THR A 32 -7.70 -9.67 27.41
CA THR A 32 -6.79 -8.57 27.04
C THR A 32 -6.71 -8.43 25.54
N LEU A 33 -6.67 -9.54 24.81
CA LEU A 33 -6.69 -9.54 23.35
C LEU A 33 -7.94 -8.84 22.79
N ALA A 34 -9.13 -9.17 23.33
CA ALA A 34 -10.38 -8.54 22.92
C ALA A 34 -10.39 -7.02 23.18
N GLU A 35 -9.80 -6.57 24.30
CA GLU A 35 -9.65 -5.15 24.63
C GLU A 35 -8.69 -4.45 23.65
N VAL A 36 -7.57 -5.08 23.33
CA VAL A 36 -6.59 -4.56 22.36
C VAL A 36 -7.23 -4.46 20.97
N LEU A 37 -7.88 -5.52 20.49
CA LEU A 37 -8.54 -5.53 19.17
C LEU A 37 -9.65 -4.47 19.07
N LYS A 38 -10.40 -4.21 20.14
CA LYS A 38 -11.39 -3.11 20.17
C LYS A 38 -10.76 -1.73 20.08
N SER A 39 -9.53 -1.55 20.55
CA SER A 39 -8.82 -0.28 20.46
C SER A 39 -8.24 -0.01 19.07
N ILE A 40 -8.01 -1.06 18.29
CA ILE A 40 -7.51 -0.98 16.92
C ILE A 40 -8.69 -0.68 15.99
N LYS A 41 -8.67 0.46 15.30
CA LYS A 41 -9.73 0.86 14.36
C LYS A 41 -9.42 0.48 12.91
N ASP A 42 -8.15 0.29 12.60
CA ASP A 42 -7.71 -0.02 11.24
C ASP A 42 -7.76 -1.52 10.96
N ARG A 43 -8.63 -1.93 10.05
CA ARG A 43 -8.84 -3.33 9.65
C ARG A 43 -7.64 -3.95 8.92
N ARG A 44 -6.65 -3.15 8.53
CA ARG A 44 -5.39 -3.61 7.90
C ARG A 44 -4.38 -4.14 8.91
N ILE A 45 -4.69 -4.07 10.19
CA ILE A 45 -3.79 -4.48 11.26
C ILE A 45 -4.08 -5.93 11.67
N LEU A 46 -3.03 -6.73 11.68
CA LEU A 46 -3.00 -8.05 12.28
C LEU A 46 -2.21 -8.01 13.58
N LEU A 47 -2.68 -8.71 14.58
CA LEU A 47 -1.95 -8.94 15.81
C LEU A 47 -1.40 -10.36 15.83
N TRP A 48 -0.08 -10.50 15.90
CA TRP A 48 0.59 -11.79 16.05
C TRP A 48 0.97 -12.00 17.52
N THR A 49 0.31 -12.95 18.15
CA THR A 49 0.55 -13.31 19.56
C THR A 49 1.26 -14.64 19.64
N PRO A 50 2.36 -14.75 20.42
CA PRO A 50 2.98 -16.04 20.70
C PRO A 50 2.07 -16.90 21.57
N ASP A 51 2.26 -18.21 21.50
CA ASP A 51 1.65 -19.16 22.43
C ASP A 51 2.28 -19.05 23.82
N GLU A 52 1.57 -19.52 24.82
CA GLU A 52 2.10 -19.57 26.19
C GLU A 52 3.32 -20.48 26.26
N LEU A 53 4.30 -20.03 27.02
CA LEU A 53 5.48 -20.83 27.33
C LEU A 53 5.13 -21.89 28.37
N ASN A 54 5.63 -23.10 28.20
CA ASN A 54 5.57 -24.10 29.23
C ASN A 54 6.51 -23.73 30.40
N HIS A 55 6.44 -24.52 31.49
CA HIS A 55 7.20 -24.25 32.70
C HIS A 55 8.73 -24.21 32.45
N ASP A 56 9.25 -25.16 31.69
CA ASP A 56 10.69 -25.25 31.40
C ASP A 56 11.18 -24.14 30.53
N GLU A 57 10.38 -23.77 29.50
CA GLU A 57 10.66 -22.63 28.62
C GLU A 57 10.67 -21.32 29.42
N SER A 58 9.68 -21.14 30.31
CA SER A 58 9.59 -19.96 31.16
C SER A 58 10.76 -19.86 32.16
N GLN A 59 11.16 -20.98 32.77
CA GLN A 59 12.29 -21.03 33.71
C GLN A 59 13.60 -20.69 32.99
N ARG A 60 13.83 -21.19 31.79
CA ARG A 60 15.04 -20.85 30.99
C ARG A 60 15.11 -19.37 30.65
N LEU A 61 13.98 -18.73 30.34
CA LEU A 61 13.94 -17.29 30.10
C LEU A 61 14.23 -16.49 31.36
N LEU A 62 13.72 -16.93 32.53
CA LEU A 62 14.01 -16.30 33.81
C LEU A 62 15.50 -16.42 34.16
N ASP A 63 16.09 -17.60 34.00
CA ASP A 63 17.52 -17.83 34.22
C ASP A 63 18.36 -16.93 33.31
N PHE A 64 18.00 -16.85 32.02
CA PHE A 64 18.68 -15.97 31.06
C PHE A 64 18.58 -14.50 31.44
N ALA A 65 17.40 -14.05 31.88
CA ALA A 65 17.20 -12.69 32.39
C ALA A 65 18.03 -12.42 33.65
N ALA A 66 18.14 -13.39 34.54
CA ALA A 66 18.99 -13.30 35.73
C ALA A 66 20.48 -13.18 35.35
N TYR A 67 20.95 -13.94 34.38
CA TYR A 67 22.32 -13.80 33.85
C TYR A 67 22.58 -12.42 33.29
N LEU A 68 21.66 -11.86 32.47
CA LEU A 68 21.78 -10.51 31.96
C LEU A 68 21.84 -9.46 33.06
N LYS A 69 21.01 -9.63 34.11
CA LYS A 69 21.03 -8.75 35.29
C LYS A 69 22.38 -8.79 36.00
N LEU A 70 22.93 -9.98 36.21
CA LEU A 70 24.25 -10.15 36.84
C LEU A 70 25.36 -9.43 36.04
N ILE A 71 25.39 -9.55 34.74
CA ILE A 71 26.36 -8.81 33.89
C ILE A 71 26.19 -7.31 34.08
N ASN A 72 24.98 -6.79 34.09
CA ASN A 72 24.74 -5.36 34.26
C ASN A 72 25.14 -4.86 35.66
N GLU A 73 24.99 -5.68 36.71
CA GLU A 73 25.35 -5.31 38.08
C GLU A 73 26.86 -5.40 38.38
N TRP A 74 27.54 -6.33 37.72
CA TRP A 74 28.95 -6.65 38.02
C TRP A 74 29.92 -6.24 36.92
N GLY A 75 29.45 -5.98 35.67
CA GLY A 75 30.29 -5.72 34.50
C GLY A 75 31.09 -4.42 34.51
N GLY A 76 30.89 -3.54 35.50
CA GLY A 76 31.70 -2.32 35.69
C GLY A 76 32.61 -2.33 36.92
N LYS A 77 32.77 -3.48 37.56
CA LYS A 77 33.59 -3.60 38.80
C LYS A 77 34.91 -4.31 38.50
N ASP A 78 36.01 -3.72 38.95
CA ASP A 78 37.38 -4.23 38.71
C ASP A 78 37.87 -5.15 39.87
N THR A 79 37.00 -5.89 40.54
CA THR A 79 37.37 -6.86 41.56
C THR A 79 37.52 -8.25 40.94
N GLU A 80 38.40 -9.09 41.51
CA GLU A 80 38.61 -10.47 40.99
C GLU A 80 37.30 -11.27 40.99
N ASP A 81 36.50 -11.12 42.04
CA ASP A 81 35.18 -11.77 42.12
C ASP A 81 34.23 -11.29 41.02
N ALA A 82 34.23 -9.99 40.71
CA ALA A 82 33.39 -9.45 39.68
C ALA A 82 33.81 -9.97 38.31
N ILE A 83 35.08 -10.00 38.00
CA ILE A 83 35.63 -10.54 36.75
C ILE A 83 35.27 -12.04 36.60
N ALA A 84 35.42 -12.82 37.69
CA ALA A 84 35.08 -14.24 37.72
C ALA A 84 33.56 -14.47 37.44
N VAL A 85 32.70 -13.71 38.09
CA VAL A 85 31.23 -13.76 37.88
C VAL A 85 30.87 -13.40 36.45
N VAL A 86 31.38 -12.30 35.92
CA VAL A 86 31.08 -11.84 34.55
C VAL A 86 31.53 -12.88 33.52
N ASN A 87 32.71 -13.44 33.63
CA ASN A 87 33.23 -14.46 32.73
C ASN A 87 32.38 -15.75 32.75
N TRP A 88 31.99 -16.20 33.94
CA TRP A 88 31.12 -17.36 34.12
C TRP A 88 29.75 -17.12 33.47
N VAL A 89 29.12 -15.96 33.73
CA VAL A 89 27.82 -15.59 33.18
C VAL A 89 27.90 -15.45 31.68
N ALA A 90 28.93 -14.80 31.12
CA ALA A 90 29.10 -14.63 29.69
C ALA A 90 29.17 -15.99 28.95
N THR A 91 29.87 -16.95 29.55
CA THR A 91 29.94 -18.31 29.02
C THR A 91 28.57 -18.98 29.01
N ARG A 92 27.79 -18.84 30.09
CA ARG A 92 26.41 -19.36 30.17
C ARG A 92 25.48 -18.71 29.17
N LEU A 93 25.50 -17.39 29.05
CA LEU A 93 24.69 -16.66 28.07
C LEU A 93 24.98 -17.14 26.64
N LYS A 94 26.24 -17.32 26.29
CA LYS A 94 26.62 -17.83 24.97
C LYS A 94 26.04 -19.21 24.67
N THR A 95 26.01 -20.07 25.67
CA THR A 95 25.46 -21.45 25.57
C THR A 95 23.94 -21.43 25.49
N GLU A 96 23.28 -20.59 26.27
CA GLU A 96 21.81 -20.56 26.35
C GLU A 96 21.17 -19.74 25.23
N MET A 97 21.87 -18.79 24.61
CA MET A 97 21.33 -17.89 23.57
C MET A 97 20.63 -18.67 22.43
N GLY A 98 21.24 -19.74 21.94
CA GLY A 98 20.65 -20.58 20.88
C GLY A 98 19.31 -21.20 21.30
N LYS A 99 19.23 -21.67 22.55
CA LYS A 99 18.01 -22.27 23.12
C LYS A 99 16.92 -21.22 23.31
N ILE A 100 17.29 -20.02 23.78
CA ILE A 100 16.35 -18.89 23.94
C ILE A 100 15.78 -18.45 22.60
N LEU A 101 16.61 -18.35 21.58
CA LEU A 101 16.13 -18.05 20.21
C LEU A 101 15.19 -19.14 19.71
N GLN A 102 15.48 -20.39 19.98
CA GLN A 102 14.61 -21.53 19.62
C GLN A 102 13.27 -21.48 20.37
N ILE A 103 13.26 -21.19 21.68
CA ILE A 103 12.04 -21.03 22.47
C ILE A 103 11.15 -19.94 21.85
N ASN A 104 11.72 -18.78 21.53
CA ASN A 104 10.98 -17.70 20.88
C ASN A 104 10.41 -18.13 19.51
N GLN A 105 11.22 -18.78 18.67
CA GLN A 105 10.76 -19.25 17.37
C GLN A 105 9.61 -20.25 17.49
N VAL A 106 9.69 -21.18 18.43
CA VAL A 106 8.66 -22.19 18.66
C VAL A 106 7.39 -21.56 19.24
N SER A 107 7.51 -20.66 20.22
CA SER A 107 6.37 -19.97 20.82
C SER A 107 5.60 -19.13 19.79
N TYR A 108 6.30 -18.34 18.96
CA TYR A 108 5.66 -17.61 17.87
C TYR A 108 5.15 -18.53 16.76
N GLY A 109 5.83 -19.66 16.50
CA GLY A 109 5.38 -20.66 15.56
C GLY A 109 4.11 -21.40 15.96
N ARG A 110 3.86 -21.56 17.27
CA ARG A 110 2.60 -22.08 17.83
C ARG A 110 1.56 -21.00 18.07
N GLY A 111 1.93 -19.73 17.91
CA GLY A 111 1.09 -18.59 18.16
C GLY A 111 -0.04 -18.46 17.14
N ARG A 112 -0.71 -17.31 17.19
CA ARG A 112 -1.85 -17.04 16.31
C ARG A 112 -1.82 -15.61 15.77
N PHE A 113 -2.51 -15.43 14.65
CA PHE A 113 -2.86 -14.12 14.12
C PHE A 113 -4.32 -13.80 14.43
N ASP A 114 -4.58 -12.62 14.92
CA ASP A 114 -5.91 -12.12 15.20
C ASP A 114 -6.15 -10.84 14.40
N ALA A 115 -7.31 -10.75 13.76
CA ALA A 115 -7.78 -9.55 13.05
C ALA A 115 -8.93 -8.90 13.83
N ILE A 116 -9.23 -7.62 13.54
CA ILE A 116 -10.28 -6.85 14.23
C ILE A 116 -11.67 -7.47 14.09
N ASP A 117 -11.93 -8.18 12.99
CA ASP A 117 -13.20 -8.84 12.71
C ASP A 117 -13.39 -10.16 13.47
N ASN A 118 -12.57 -10.44 14.48
CA ASN A 118 -12.50 -11.68 15.24
C ASN A 118 -12.16 -12.94 14.40
N THR A 119 -11.65 -12.76 13.20
CA THR A 119 -11.18 -13.89 12.39
C THR A 119 -9.88 -14.41 12.99
N GLN A 120 -9.97 -15.52 13.70
CA GLN A 120 -8.80 -16.23 14.19
C GLN A 120 -8.22 -17.06 13.04
N MET A 121 -6.95 -16.86 12.79
CA MET A 121 -6.21 -17.63 11.80
C MET A 121 -5.13 -18.42 12.52
N PRO A 122 -5.33 -19.74 12.73
CA PRO A 122 -4.30 -20.55 13.36
C PRO A 122 -3.06 -20.58 12.48
N PHE A 123 -1.94 -20.31 13.10
CA PHE A 123 -0.64 -20.41 12.47
C PHE A 123 -0.14 -21.85 12.60
N HIS A 124 -0.01 -22.58 11.51
CA HIS A 124 0.66 -23.86 11.48
C HIS A 124 2.07 -23.68 10.95
N ALA A 125 3.04 -23.81 11.83
CA ALA A 125 4.46 -23.52 11.58
C ALA A 125 5.19 -24.50 10.64
N ALA A 126 4.48 -25.24 9.80
CA ALA A 126 5.07 -26.18 8.86
C ALA A 126 5.25 -25.53 7.48
N GLY A 127 6.22 -24.64 7.34
CA GLY A 127 6.55 -24.06 6.04
C GLY A 127 7.44 -22.81 6.12
N GLU A 128 7.90 -22.33 4.97
CA GLU A 128 8.58 -21.03 4.89
C GLU A 128 7.65 -19.91 5.33
N ARG A 129 8.15 -18.97 6.13
CA ARG A 129 7.37 -17.84 6.69
C ARG A 129 6.58 -17.09 5.62
N THR A 130 7.14 -16.90 4.44
CA THR A 130 6.49 -16.25 3.30
C THR A 130 5.27 -17.01 2.80
N ALA A 131 5.30 -18.34 2.77
CA ALA A 131 4.19 -19.18 2.32
C ALA A 131 2.97 -19.10 3.27
N ILE A 132 3.18 -18.74 4.52
CA ILE A 132 2.14 -18.64 5.54
C ILE A 132 1.57 -17.21 5.60
N ILE A 133 2.44 -16.21 5.52
CA ILE A 133 2.04 -14.79 5.62
C ILE A 133 1.24 -14.35 4.39
N THR A 134 1.61 -14.80 3.19
CA THR A 134 0.94 -14.37 1.95
C THR A 134 -0.56 -14.67 1.94
N PRO A 135 -1.05 -15.88 2.24
CA PRO A 135 -2.50 -16.15 2.29
C PRO A 135 -3.23 -15.34 3.36
N LEU A 136 -2.56 -15.03 4.49
CA LEU A 136 -3.13 -14.19 5.55
C LEU A 136 -3.30 -12.75 5.09
N ILE A 137 -2.29 -12.21 4.44
CA ILE A 137 -2.32 -10.86 3.86
C ILE A 137 -3.43 -10.77 2.81
N ASP A 138 -3.49 -11.73 1.87
CA ASP A 138 -4.52 -11.75 0.83
C ASP A 138 -5.92 -11.78 1.43
N ARG A 139 -6.15 -12.57 2.48
CA ARG A 139 -7.44 -12.64 3.16
C ARG A 139 -7.81 -11.31 3.83
N VAL A 140 -6.86 -10.70 4.54
CA VAL A 140 -7.06 -9.38 5.20
C VAL A 140 -7.32 -8.31 4.16
N LEU A 141 -6.48 -8.22 3.13
CA LEU A 141 -6.62 -7.20 2.09
C LEU A 141 -7.91 -7.36 1.28
N ASN A 142 -8.33 -8.59 0.97
CA ASN A 142 -9.61 -8.84 0.29
C ASN A 142 -10.82 -8.44 1.15
N GLY A 143 -10.74 -8.60 2.48
CA GLY A 143 -11.78 -8.15 3.40
C GLY A 143 -11.81 -6.63 3.61
N VAL A 144 -10.69 -5.95 3.40
CA VAL A 144 -10.56 -4.49 3.56
C VAL A 144 -10.87 -3.76 2.26
N TYR A 145 -10.36 -4.27 1.13
CA TYR A 145 -10.47 -3.64 -0.18
C TYR A 145 -11.49 -4.38 -1.06
N GLU A 146 -12.75 -4.33 -0.67
CA GLU A 146 -13.86 -5.02 -1.33
C GLU A 146 -14.06 -4.58 -2.80
N SER A 147 -13.67 -3.34 -3.13
CA SER A 147 -13.79 -2.79 -4.49
C SER A 147 -12.59 -3.09 -5.38
N ARG A 148 -11.71 -3.99 -4.99
CA ARG A 148 -10.50 -4.35 -5.75
C ARG A 148 -10.84 -5.21 -6.97
N ASP A 149 -10.84 -4.59 -8.13
CA ASP A 149 -11.28 -5.19 -9.40
C ASP A 149 -10.15 -5.21 -10.46
N ILE A 150 -8.93 -4.87 -10.05
CA ILE A 150 -7.74 -4.92 -10.91
C ILE A 150 -7.18 -6.34 -10.86
N LYS A 151 -7.24 -7.05 -12.00
CA LYS A 151 -6.69 -8.39 -12.15
C LYS A 151 -5.80 -8.44 -13.38
N PHE A 152 -4.61 -8.98 -13.24
CA PHE A 152 -3.70 -9.22 -14.36
C PHE A 152 -3.75 -10.69 -14.75
N GLU A 153 -3.76 -10.99 -16.04
CA GLU A 153 -3.91 -12.36 -16.59
C GLU A 153 -2.74 -13.28 -16.24
N HIS A 154 -1.57 -12.71 -15.97
CA HIS A 154 -0.38 -13.45 -15.58
C HIS A 154 0.11 -12.96 -14.21
N ALA A 155 0.96 -13.77 -13.56
CA ALA A 155 1.59 -13.42 -12.28
C ALA A 155 2.58 -12.24 -12.38
N PHE A 156 2.27 -11.24 -13.21
CA PHE A 156 3.05 -10.01 -13.30
C PHE A 156 2.78 -9.12 -12.10
N VAL A 157 3.82 -8.79 -11.39
CA VAL A 157 3.76 -7.80 -10.32
C VAL A 157 3.81 -6.41 -10.96
N PHE A 158 2.73 -5.65 -10.81
CA PHE A 158 2.69 -4.26 -11.25
C PHE A 158 3.53 -3.38 -10.32
N LYS A 159 4.58 -2.79 -10.87
CA LYS A 159 5.53 -1.95 -10.12
C LYS A 159 5.28 -0.46 -10.35
N LYS A 160 5.87 0.38 -9.50
CA LYS A 160 5.79 1.85 -9.63
C LYS A 160 6.24 2.36 -11.01
N GLU A 161 7.28 1.74 -11.57
CA GLU A 161 7.84 2.07 -12.88
C GLU A 161 6.91 1.66 -14.03
N ASP A 162 6.11 0.62 -13.85
CA ASP A 162 5.19 0.16 -14.89
C ASP A 162 4.03 1.13 -15.08
N ALA A 163 3.57 1.80 -14.01
CA ALA A 163 2.61 2.89 -14.13
C ALA A 163 3.14 4.02 -15.04
N VAL A 164 4.40 4.42 -14.84
CA VAL A 164 5.06 5.45 -15.67
C VAL A 164 5.12 5.01 -17.14
N LYS A 165 5.50 3.75 -17.40
CA LYS A 165 5.55 3.19 -18.76
C LYS A 165 4.17 3.15 -19.42
N VAL A 166 3.13 2.76 -18.67
CA VAL A 166 1.75 2.75 -19.17
C VAL A 166 1.26 4.18 -19.47
N ILE A 167 1.56 5.15 -18.60
CA ILE A 167 1.23 6.56 -18.85
C ILE A 167 1.89 7.05 -20.14
N ASN A 168 3.20 6.87 -20.30
CA ASN A 168 3.92 7.26 -21.51
C ASN A 168 3.53 6.43 -22.74
N GLY A 169 3.06 5.20 -22.54
CA GLY A 169 2.69 4.27 -23.61
C GLY A 169 1.35 4.55 -24.26
N ILE A 170 0.33 4.89 -23.46
CA ILE A 170 -1.03 5.05 -23.99
C ILE A 170 -1.81 6.23 -23.41
N VAL A 171 -1.68 6.54 -22.12
CA VAL A 171 -2.49 7.61 -21.50
C VAL A 171 -2.13 8.96 -22.10
N LYS A 172 -0.85 9.21 -22.29
CA LYS A 172 -0.29 10.42 -22.88
C LYS A 172 -0.89 10.76 -24.24
N SER A 173 -0.94 9.80 -25.17
CA SER A 173 -1.39 10.01 -26.56
C SER A 173 -2.84 9.56 -26.81
N GLY A 174 -3.43 8.80 -25.90
CA GLY A 174 -4.76 8.21 -26.08
C GLY A 174 -4.80 7.02 -27.04
N GLN A 175 -3.75 6.83 -27.85
CA GLN A 175 -3.63 5.70 -28.80
C GLN A 175 -2.17 5.38 -29.12
N ILE A 176 -1.92 4.14 -29.47
CA ILE A 176 -0.61 3.66 -29.91
C ILE A 176 -0.65 3.50 -31.45
N ALA A 177 0.24 4.19 -32.16
CA ALA A 177 0.32 4.05 -33.61
C ALA A 177 0.63 2.60 -34.02
N LYS A 178 0.07 2.14 -35.15
CA LYS A 178 0.21 0.77 -35.63
C LYS A 178 1.66 0.35 -35.89
N ASN A 179 2.51 1.28 -36.26
CA ASN A 179 3.94 1.09 -36.56
C ASN A 179 4.86 1.38 -35.37
N THR A 180 4.31 1.54 -34.16
CA THR A 180 5.12 1.74 -32.95
C THR A 180 6.05 0.53 -32.74
N LYS A 181 7.35 0.82 -32.67
CA LYS A 181 8.37 -0.22 -32.43
C LYS A 181 8.18 -0.86 -31.05
N PRO A 182 8.47 -2.17 -30.93
CA PRO A 182 8.50 -2.82 -29.63
C PRO A 182 9.41 -2.06 -28.65
N GLY A 183 8.95 -1.88 -27.42
CA GLY A 183 9.69 -1.19 -26.37
C GLY A 183 8.98 -1.31 -25.04
N GLN A 184 9.63 -0.85 -23.98
CA GLN A 184 9.16 -1.05 -22.61
C GLN A 184 7.76 -0.48 -22.37
N ASN A 185 7.43 0.68 -22.95
CA ASN A 185 6.12 1.31 -22.77
C ASN A 185 5.01 0.49 -23.44
N LEU A 186 5.24 0.01 -24.66
CA LEU A 186 4.28 -0.84 -25.37
C LEU A 186 4.07 -2.15 -24.63
N SER A 187 5.14 -2.81 -24.19
CA SER A 187 5.06 -4.05 -23.39
C SER A 187 4.30 -3.84 -22.09
N ALA A 188 4.49 -2.72 -21.40
CA ALA A 188 3.74 -2.41 -20.19
C ALA A 188 2.23 -2.22 -20.45
N VAL A 189 1.87 -1.57 -21.56
CA VAL A 189 0.45 -1.43 -21.94
C VAL A 189 -0.16 -2.78 -22.28
N GLN A 190 0.55 -3.65 -23.01
CA GLN A 190 0.07 -4.99 -23.34
C GLN A 190 -0.13 -5.87 -22.10
N ASN A 191 0.82 -5.80 -21.16
CA ASN A 191 0.77 -6.63 -19.95
C ASN A 191 -0.27 -6.14 -18.92
N PHE A 192 -0.51 -4.84 -18.84
CA PHE A 192 -1.27 -4.25 -17.74
C PHE A 192 -2.53 -3.48 -18.17
N GLY A 193 -2.60 -3.01 -19.41
CA GLY A 193 -3.65 -2.09 -19.85
C GLY A 193 -5.07 -2.66 -19.72
N VAL A 194 -5.27 -3.92 -20.07
CA VAL A 194 -6.57 -4.61 -19.91
C VAL A 194 -6.92 -4.78 -18.45
N GLY A 195 -5.99 -5.28 -17.63
CA GLY A 195 -6.20 -5.46 -16.18
C GLY A 195 -6.44 -4.15 -15.44
N LEU A 196 -5.83 -3.05 -15.88
CA LEU A 196 -6.10 -1.68 -15.40
C LEU A 196 -7.41 -1.10 -15.94
N LYS A 197 -8.10 -1.81 -16.87
CA LYS A 197 -9.35 -1.38 -17.50
C LYS A 197 -9.24 -0.04 -18.25
N ILE A 198 -8.07 0.23 -18.80
CA ILE A 198 -7.81 1.44 -19.60
C ILE A 198 -7.74 1.17 -21.10
N VAL A 199 -7.74 -0.11 -21.48
CA VAL A 199 -7.90 -0.55 -22.88
C VAL A 199 -8.85 -1.75 -22.93
N LYS A 200 -9.51 -1.95 -24.07
CA LYS A 200 -10.33 -3.14 -24.34
C LYS A 200 -9.47 -4.26 -24.94
N PRO A 201 -9.76 -5.54 -24.63
CA PRO A 201 -9.07 -6.68 -25.27
C PRO A 201 -9.15 -6.66 -26.79
N SER A 202 -10.26 -6.13 -27.35
CA SER A 202 -10.46 -6.00 -28.80
C SER A 202 -9.78 -4.77 -29.43
N ALA A 203 -9.26 -3.84 -28.61
CA ALA A 203 -8.70 -2.57 -29.06
C ALA A 203 -7.52 -2.13 -28.16
N GLU A 204 -6.55 -3.01 -27.96
CA GLU A 204 -5.41 -2.84 -27.02
C GLU A 204 -4.52 -1.61 -27.28
N ARG A 205 -4.70 -0.97 -28.44
CA ARG A 205 -3.92 0.22 -28.83
C ARG A 205 -4.67 1.54 -28.65
N THR A 206 -5.88 1.51 -28.12
CA THR A 206 -6.71 2.70 -27.92
C THR A 206 -7.12 2.81 -26.47
N LEU A 207 -6.89 3.97 -25.87
CA LEU A 207 -7.34 4.27 -24.52
C LEU A 207 -8.86 4.26 -24.46
N ASP A 208 -9.43 3.45 -23.57
CA ASP A 208 -10.86 3.37 -23.31
C ASP A 208 -11.11 3.31 -21.82
N VAL A 209 -11.58 4.40 -21.26
CA VAL A 209 -11.86 4.54 -19.81
C VAL A 209 -13.35 4.72 -19.51
N GLY A 210 -14.21 4.66 -20.52
CA GLY A 210 -15.66 4.91 -20.35
C GLY A 210 -16.34 4.01 -19.33
N ASN A 211 -15.91 2.75 -19.25
CA ASN A 211 -16.42 1.76 -18.30
C ASN A 211 -15.48 1.51 -17.11
N ASN A 212 -14.45 2.35 -16.93
CA ASN A 212 -13.52 2.20 -15.82
C ASN A 212 -14.11 2.76 -14.54
N THR A 213 -14.43 1.89 -13.60
CA THR A 213 -15.05 2.25 -12.31
C THR A 213 -14.20 3.26 -11.52
N TYR A 214 -12.88 3.06 -11.50
CA TYR A 214 -11.98 3.96 -10.77
C TYR A 214 -11.94 5.36 -11.36
N VAL A 215 -11.90 5.48 -12.68
CA VAL A 215 -11.91 6.77 -13.39
C VAL A 215 -13.25 7.47 -13.18
N ASN A 216 -14.37 6.73 -13.27
CA ASN A 216 -15.71 7.28 -13.11
C ASN A 216 -15.98 7.72 -11.66
N ASP A 217 -15.58 6.94 -10.68
CA ASP A 217 -15.74 7.29 -9.26
C ASP A 217 -14.82 8.49 -8.90
N MET A 218 -13.60 8.50 -9.42
CA MET A 218 -12.68 9.63 -9.25
C MET A 218 -13.24 10.90 -9.87
N TRP A 219 -13.80 10.83 -11.07
CA TRP A 219 -14.50 11.95 -11.68
C TRP A 219 -15.68 12.41 -10.84
N SER A 220 -16.55 11.50 -10.39
CA SER A 220 -17.71 11.83 -9.56
C SER A 220 -17.33 12.48 -8.22
N PHE A 221 -16.12 12.20 -7.72
CA PHE A 221 -15.57 12.86 -6.55
C PHE A 221 -15.05 14.26 -6.89
N ILE A 222 -14.26 14.40 -7.97
CA ILE A 222 -13.67 15.69 -8.39
C ILE A 222 -14.75 16.66 -8.85
N ASP A 223 -15.79 16.20 -9.54
CA ASP A 223 -16.85 17.04 -10.12
C ASP A 223 -17.59 17.91 -9.11
N LYS A 224 -17.53 17.54 -7.84
CA LYS A 224 -18.11 18.30 -6.72
C LYS A 224 -17.27 19.52 -6.30
N HIS A 225 -16.07 19.66 -6.85
CA HIS A 225 -15.10 20.69 -6.45
C HIS A 225 -14.54 21.39 -7.70
N GLU A 226 -14.42 22.69 -7.67
CA GLU A 226 -13.76 23.43 -8.76
C GLU A 226 -12.24 23.20 -8.76
N THR A 227 -11.66 23.14 -7.57
CA THR A 227 -10.23 22.89 -7.35
C THR A 227 -10.05 22.10 -6.07
N MET A 228 -9.12 21.14 -6.08
CA MET A 228 -8.76 20.39 -4.88
C MET A 228 -7.26 20.09 -4.83
N ASN A 229 -6.73 19.91 -3.61
CA ASN A 229 -5.38 19.37 -3.42
C ASN A 229 -5.35 17.89 -3.79
N ILE A 230 -4.29 17.45 -4.45
CA ILE A 230 -4.12 16.04 -4.85
C ILE A 230 -4.08 15.09 -3.64
N ASP A 231 -3.62 15.55 -2.47
CA ASP A 231 -3.61 14.73 -1.25
C ASP A 231 -5.03 14.34 -0.81
N THR A 232 -6.04 15.13 -1.18
CA THR A 232 -7.45 14.77 -0.96
C THR A 232 -7.85 13.57 -1.80
N LEU A 233 -7.36 13.45 -3.04
CA LEU A 233 -7.56 12.25 -3.86
C LEU A 233 -6.82 11.05 -3.25
N TYR A 234 -5.59 11.24 -2.82
CA TYR A 234 -4.82 10.15 -2.20
C TYR A 234 -5.54 9.60 -0.96
N LYS A 235 -6.02 10.47 -0.06
CA LYS A 235 -6.79 10.06 1.12
C LYS A 235 -8.05 9.26 0.77
N ASN A 236 -8.73 9.59 -0.33
CA ASN A 236 -9.97 8.93 -0.72
C ASN A 236 -9.75 7.62 -1.49
N PHE A 237 -8.68 7.48 -2.26
CA PHE A 237 -8.50 6.36 -3.18
C PHE A 237 -7.36 5.41 -2.79
N MET A 238 -6.39 5.82 -1.98
CA MET A 238 -5.31 4.95 -1.51
C MET A 238 -5.65 4.20 -0.24
N GLY A 239 -6.42 4.81 0.66
CA GLY A 239 -6.66 4.29 2.00
C GLY A 239 -7.98 3.55 2.18
N VAL A 240 -8.23 3.19 3.44
CA VAL A 240 -9.50 2.61 3.93
C VAL A 240 -10.49 3.68 4.41
N GLY A 241 -10.17 4.94 4.30
CA GLY A 241 -11.03 6.05 4.74
C GLY A 241 -11.97 6.59 3.66
N GLY A 242 -11.89 6.09 2.45
CA GLY A 242 -12.72 6.50 1.34
C GLY A 242 -14.06 5.76 1.28
N PRO A 243 -14.98 6.19 0.42
CA PRO A 243 -16.34 5.63 0.36
C PRO A 243 -16.38 4.17 -0.08
N LYS A 244 -15.34 3.64 -0.71
CA LYS A 244 -15.30 2.28 -1.26
C LYS A 244 -14.00 1.51 -0.95
N ASN A 245 -13.10 2.03 -0.12
CA ASN A 245 -11.84 1.38 0.24
C ASN A 245 -11.08 0.80 -0.97
N TYR A 246 -10.75 1.63 -1.94
CA TYR A 246 -10.13 1.15 -3.19
C TYR A 246 -8.72 0.57 -3.01
N GLY A 247 -7.92 1.07 -2.06
CA GLY A 247 -6.56 0.63 -1.83
C GLY A 247 -5.64 0.80 -3.04
N LEU A 248 -5.86 1.84 -3.85
CA LEU A 248 -5.00 2.12 -5.01
C LEU A 248 -3.63 2.59 -4.55
N SER A 249 -2.59 2.16 -5.23
CA SER A 249 -1.27 2.77 -5.02
C SER A 249 -1.28 4.23 -5.53
N ARG A 250 -0.40 5.07 -4.99
CA ARG A 250 -0.26 6.47 -5.42
C ARG A 250 -0.10 6.59 -6.93
N ARG A 251 0.68 5.71 -7.55
CA ARG A 251 0.90 5.69 -9.01
C ARG A 251 -0.35 5.33 -9.80
N LEU A 252 -1.21 4.47 -9.27
CA LEU A 252 -2.50 4.16 -9.91
C LEU A 252 -3.47 5.34 -9.82
N VAL A 253 -3.53 6.04 -8.68
CA VAL A 253 -4.33 7.27 -8.58
C VAL A 253 -3.87 8.30 -9.60
N GLN A 254 -2.56 8.51 -9.74
CA GLN A 254 -1.99 9.43 -10.73
C GLN A 254 -2.28 8.99 -12.17
N LEU A 255 -2.19 7.69 -12.46
CA LEU A 255 -2.51 7.14 -13.78
C LEU A 255 -3.98 7.40 -14.14
N TYR A 256 -4.92 7.09 -13.26
CA TYR A 256 -6.34 7.32 -13.51
C TYR A 256 -6.70 8.81 -13.57
N LEU A 257 -6.03 9.65 -12.76
CA LEU A 257 -6.16 11.09 -12.87
C LEU A 257 -5.72 11.61 -14.24
N LEU A 258 -4.59 11.11 -14.77
CA LEU A 258 -4.13 11.48 -16.11
C LEU A 258 -5.04 10.96 -17.22
N CYS A 259 -5.75 9.85 -16.98
CA CYS A 259 -6.84 9.46 -17.89
C CYS A 259 -7.96 10.51 -17.93
N LEU A 260 -8.31 11.12 -16.79
CA LEU A 260 -9.27 12.22 -16.73
C LEU A 260 -8.76 13.49 -17.44
N VAL A 261 -7.45 13.77 -17.33
CA VAL A 261 -6.82 14.84 -18.12
C VAL A 261 -6.95 14.53 -19.62
N ARG A 262 -6.65 13.29 -20.04
CA ARG A 262 -6.71 12.88 -21.45
C ARG A 262 -8.10 13.02 -22.06
N ILE A 263 -9.14 12.78 -21.30
CA ILE A 263 -10.52 12.96 -21.76
C ILE A 263 -11.08 14.38 -21.52
N GLY A 264 -10.22 15.33 -21.13
CA GLY A 264 -10.55 16.75 -21.02
C GLY A 264 -11.44 17.12 -19.82
N LYS A 265 -11.50 16.28 -18.79
CA LYS A 265 -12.34 16.53 -17.60
C LYS A 265 -11.65 17.40 -16.57
N VAL A 266 -10.34 17.30 -16.46
CA VAL A 266 -9.53 18.00 -15.46
C VAL A 266 -8.21 18.46 -16.01
N GLN A 267 -7.58 19.40 -15.34
CA GLN A 267 -6.18 19.76 -15.48
C GLN A 267 -5.47 19.61 -14.14
N VAL A 268 -4.15 19.39 -14.19
CA VAL A 268 -3.31 19.17 -13.02
C VAL A 268 -2.27 20.25 -12.91
N GLN A 269 -2.27 20.96 -11.79
CA GLN A 269 -1.23 21.92 -11.46
C GLN A 269 -0.05 21.19 -10.81
N LEU A 270 1.15 21.56 -11.26
CA LEU A 270 2.42 21.04 -10.75
C LEU A 270 3.08 22.05 -9.80
N SER A 271 3.80 21.56 -8.83
CA SER A 271 4.77 22.36 -8.06
C SER A 271 5.97 22.73 -8.94
N GLY A 272 6.68 23.79 -8.59
CA GLY A 272 7.90 24.23 -9.30
C GLY A 272 9.04 23.21 -9.35
N LYS A 273 8.86 22.04 -8.75
CA LYS A 273 9.86 20.95 -8.70
C LYS A 273 9.77 19.99 -9.90
N SER A 274 8.79 20.12 -10.77
CA SER A 274 8.56 19.22 -11.91
C SER A 274 9.74 19.17 -12.89
N GLY A 275 10.39 20.29 -13.12
CA GLY A 275 11.43 20.46 -14.13
C GLY A 275 10.87 20.71 -15.54
N LEU A 276 9.55 20.89 -15.68
CA LEU A 276 8.90 21.30 -16.92
C LEU A 276 8.88 22.82 -17.05
N SER A 277 8.79 23.32 -18.27
CA SER A 277 8.69 24.76 -18.59
C SER A 277 7.30 25.35 -18.29
N PHE A 278 6.34 24.51 -17.98
CA PHE A 278 4.98 24.87 -17.62
C PHE A 278 4.57 24.17 -16.31
N ASN A 279 3.61 24.74 -15.62
CA ASN A 279 3.13 24.25 -14.31
C ASN A 279 1.71 23.68 -14.32
N ILE A 280 1.09 23.58 -15.49
CA ILE A 280 -0.23 22.96 -15.68
C ILE A 280 -0.14 21.91 -16.77
N ILE A 281 -0.64 20.73 -16.48
CA ILE A 281 -0.85 19.65 -17.44
C ILE A 281 -2.34 19.59 -17.73
N ASP A 282 -2.68 19.74 -19.01
CA ASP A 282 -4.04 19.61 -19.51
C ASP A 282 -4.07 18.77 -20.80
N TYR A 283 -5.24 18.62 -21.41
CA TYR A 283 -5.42 17.86 -22.65
C TYR A 283 -4.52 18.36 -23.78
N SER A 284 -4.24 19.65 -23.88
CA SER A 284 -3.53 20.27 -25.01
C SER A 284 -2.02 20.00 -24.99
N ASN A 285 -1.42 19.86 -23.80
CA ASN A 285 0.01 19.68 -23.64
C ASN A 285 0.43 18.28 -23.13
N LEU A 286 -0.54 17.42 -22.79
CA LEU A 286 -0.28 16.08 -22.25
C LEU A 286 0.65 15.26 -23.12
N ASP A 287 0.52 15.36 -24.46
CA ASP A 287 1.35 14.64 -25.42
C ASP A 287 2.83 15.05 -25.38
N SER A 288 3.14 16.27 -24.96
CA SER A 288 4.50 16.81 -24.89
C SER A 288 5.23 16.43 -23.60
N VAL A 289 4.51 15.94 -22.59
CA VAL A 289 5.10 15.59 -21.29
C VAL A 289 5.84 14.26 -21.38
N ASP A 290 7.10 14.22 -20.94
CA ASP A 290 7.80 12.97 -20.65
C ASP A 290 7.63 12.65 -19.17
N PHE A 291 6.70 11.74 -18.88
CA PHE A 291 6.38 11.40 -17.51
C PHE A 291 7.49 10.60 -16.87
N SER A 292 7.87 11.05 -15.69
CA SER A 292 8.82 10.41 -14.78
C SER A 292 8.27 10.42 -13.36
N ALA A 293 8.91 9.69 -12.45
CA ALA A 293 8.57 9.75 -11.03
C ALA A 293 8.58 11.20 -10.51
N LYS A 294 9.56 12.01 -10.92
CA LYS A 294 9.69 13.41 -10.52
C LYS A 294 8.51 14.26 -10.96
N VAL A 295 8.04 14.09 -12.19
CA VAL A 295 6.86 14.83 -12.71
C VAL A 295 5.60 14.41 -11.95
N LEU A 296 5.40 13.10 -11.76
CA LEU A 296 4.24 12.58 -11.03
C LEU A 296 4.22 13.05 -9.57
N ASP A 297 5.37 13.05 -8.90
CA ASP A 297 5.48 13.50 -7.50
C ASP A 297 5.36 15.02 -7.34
N SER A 298 5.45 15.78 -8.43
CA SER A 298 5.23 17.22 -8.44
C SER A 298 3.77 17.65 -8.60
N MET A 299 2.84 16.73 -8.84
CA MET A 299 1.41 17.04 -8.90
C MET A 299 0.93 17.59 -7.56
N GLU A 300 0.24 18.73 -7.58
CA GLU A 300 -0.16 19.47 -6.37
C GLU A 300 -1.66 19.69 -6.27
N LYS A 301 -2.28 20.14 -7.37
CA LYS A 301 -3.71 20.42 -7.40
C LYS A 301 -4.37 19.84 -8.63
N VAL A 302 -5.63 19.48 -8.46
CA VAL A 302 -6.53 19.08 -9.55
C VAL A 302 -7.57 20.15 -9.71
N ILE A 303 -7.75 20.61 -10.95
CA ILE A 303 -8.66 21.68 -11.29
C ILE A 303 -9.67 21.12 -12.29
N LYS A 304 -10.94 21.25 -12.02
CA LYS A 304 -12.02 20.85 -12.90
C LYS A 304 -12.00 21.73 -14.15
N MET A 305 -12.10 21.11 -15.32
CA MET A 305 -12.24 21.86 -16.56
C MET A 305 -13.67 22.39 -16.69
N ALA A 306 -13.80 23.70 -16.81
CA ALA A 306 -15.08 24.31 -17.11
C ALA A 306 -15.50 23.96 -18.55
N LYS A 307 -16.79 23.70 -18.76
CA LYS A 307 -17.33 23.67 -20.12
C LYS A 307 -17.15 25.08 -20.73
N PRO A 308 -16.78 25.19 -22.01
CA PRO A 308 -16.78 26.51 -22.69
C PRO A 308 -18.12 27.23 -22.50
N GLU A 309 -18.10 28.53 -22.23
CA GLU A 309 -19.33 29.32 -22.04
C GLU A 309 -20.36 29.14 -23.16
N ASN A 310 -19.89 28.91 -24.39
CA ASN A 310 -20.73 28.69 -25.56
C ASN A 310 -20.90 27.20 -25.92
N TRP A 311 -20.69 26.28 -24.97
CA TRP A 311 -20.71 24.83 -25.26
C TRP A 311 -22.01 24.38 -25.91
N GLU A 312 -23.16 24.81 -25.42
CA GLU A 312 -24.47 24.44 -25.96
C GLU A 312 -24.66 24.93 -27.42
N VAL A 313 -24.02 26.04 -27.80
CA VAL A 313 -24.02 26.57 -29.15
C VAL A 313 -23.04 25.79 -30.01
N LEU A 314 -21.88 25.41 -29.49
CA LEU A 314 -20.83 24.72 -30.24
C LEU A 314 -21.09 23.21 -30.36
N ARG A 315 -21.83 22.62 -29.45
CA ARG A 315 -22.11 21.18 -29.39
C ARG A 315 -22.70 20.62 -30.70
N PRO A 316 -23.72 21.20 -31.31
CA PRO A 316 -24.24 20.67 -32.58
C PRO A 316 -23.20 20.60 -33.69
N TYR A 317 -22.32 21.61 -33.76
CA TYR A 317 -21.24 21.61 -34.79
C TYR A 317 -20.19 20.55 -34.49
N ALA A 318 -19.83 20.34 -33.19
CA ALA A 318 -18.91 19.30 -32.80
C ALA A 318 -19.49 17.90 -33.08
N GLU A 319 -20.79 17.68 -32.86
CA GLU A 319 -21.51 16.45 -33.18
C GLU A 319 -21.48 16.14 -34.67
N ILE A 320 -21.68 17.14 -35.52
CA ILE A 320 -21.57 17.02 -36.98
C ILE A 320 -20.17 16.61 -37.39
N ILE A 321 -19.14 17.31 -36.89
CA ILE A 321 -17.74 17.06 -37.24
C ILE A 321 -17.30 15.66 -36.77
N LEU A 322 -17.72 15.23 -35.60
CA LEU A 322 -17.34 13.95 -34.99
C LEU A 322 -18.22 12.77 -35.46
N GLY A 323 -19.35 13.06 -36.13
CA GLY A 323 -20.32 12.05 -36.56
C GLY A 323 -20.96 11.26 -35.39
N LYS A 324 -21.02 11.85 -34.20
CA LYS A 324 -21.61 11.21 -33.01
C LYS A 324 -22.17 12.24 -32.05
N THR A 325 -23.19 11.86 -31.29
CA THR A 325 -23.75 12.66 -30.21
C THR A 325 -22.74 12.79 -29.05
N ILE A 326 -22.60 13.98 -28.52
CA ILE A 326 -21.69 14.29 -27.38
C ILE A 326 -22.56 14.52 -26.14
N ALA A 327 -22.31 13.74 -25.10
CA ALA A 327 -23.02 13.86 -23.85
C ALA A 327 -22.56 15.05 -22.98
#